data_ff65e224a75f0fa6beacd3da2cf18888
#
_entry.id   ff65e224a75f0fa6beacd3da2cf18888
#
_cell.length_a   1.000
_cell.length_b   1.000
_cell.length_c   1.000
_cell.angle_alpha   90.00
_cell.angle_beta   90.00
_cell.angle_gamma   90.00
#
_symmetry.space_group_name_H-M   'P 1'
#
loop_
_entity.id
_entity.type
_entity.pdbx_description
1 polymer ?
#
loop_
_entity_poly.entity_id
_entity_poly.type
_entity_poly.pdbx_seq_one_letter_code
_entity_poly.pdbx_strand_id
1 'polypeptide(L)'
;MPENPSPLPAARSKRPLVIGAAAAVALIGLAGFFGLARLKRPAGDAACTAAVEVAKKIAPLAHGEVAAVTMASAPLRLPDLAFEDGDGKPRKLSDWRGKTVLLNLWATWCVPCRKEMPALDELQGKLGGKDFEVVAVNIDTRDPDKPKNFLKEARLNRLAYFTDQKAKSFQDLKNVGRALGMPTSVLLDAQGCELGTIAGPAEWASEDAIKLIKAAMKPATAGF
;
A
#
# COMPACT_ATOMS: atom_id res chain seq x y z
N MET A 1 -48.23 -4.13 82.73
CA MET A 1 -48.63 -4.06 81.27
C MET A 1 -47.60 -3.18 80.57
N PRO A 2 -46.73 -3.69 79.71
CA PRO A 2 -45.81 -2.90 79.02
C PRO A 2 -46.42 -2.46 77.68
N GLU A 3 -46.25 -1.18 77.40
CA GLU A 3 -46.69 -0.50 76.14
C GLU A 3 -45.89 -1.01 74.94
N ASN A 4 -46.62 -1.18 73.84
CA ASN A 4 -46.10 -1.62 72.56
C ASN A 4 -45.66 -0.36 71.73
N PRO A 5 -44.41 -0.24 71.30
CA PRO A 5 -43.99 0.89 70.48
C PRO A 5 -44.43 0.76 69.03
N SER A 6 -44.96 1.89 68.52
CA SER A 6 -45.44 2.05 67.13
C SER A 6 -44.31 1.87 66.08
N PRO A 7 -44.60 1.32 64.87
CA PRO A 7 -43.59 1.13 63.83
C PRO A 7 -43.24 2.47 63.14
N LEU A 8 -41.94 2.66 62.86
CA LEU A 8 -41.38 3.79 62.11
C LEU A 8 -41.76 3.71 60.62
N PRO A 9 -41.94 4.85 59.94
CA PRO A 9 -42.30 4.85 58.52
C PRO A 9 -41.11 4.45 57.64
N ALA A 10 -41.39 3.55 56.67
CA ALA A 10 -40.42 3.03 55.71
C ALA A 10 -39.88 4.14 54.78
N ALA A 11 -38.56 4.33 54.75
CA ALA A 11 -37.88 5.25 53.85
C ALA A 11 -38.05 4.75 52.37
N ARG A 12 -38.74 5.54 51.58
CA ARG A 12 -38.86 5.34 50.12
C ARG A 12 -37.50 5.53 49.43
N SER A 13 -36.91 4.44 48.99
CA SER A 13 -35.67 4.43 48.19
C SER A 13 -35.87 5.05 46.80
N LYS A 14 -35.20 6.19 46.55
CA LYS A 14 -35.18 6.86 45.25
C LYS A 14 -34.15 6.26 44.27
N ARG A 15 -33.75 4.97 44.46
CA ARG A 15 -32.67 4.31 43.69
C ARG A 15 -32.95 3.96 42.23
N PRO A 16 -34.17 3.74 41.70
CA PRO A 16 -34.33 3.31 40.29
C PRO A 16 -34.11 4.42 39.25
N LEU A 17 -34.28 5.73 39.62
CA LEU A 17 -34.21 6.83 38.64
C LEU A 17 -32.78 7.17 38.23
N VAL A 18 -31.80 6.98 39.14
CA VAL A 18 -30.38 7.31 38.89
C VAL A 18 -29.70 6.22 38.01
N ILE A 19 -30.10 4.95 38.13
CA ILE A 19 -29.55 3.85 37.32
C ILE A 19 -30.01 3.98 35.85
N GLY A 20 -31.25 4.40 35.60
CA GLY A 20 -31.76 4.64 34.24
C GLY A 20 -31.03 5.77 33.51
N ALA A 21 -30.72 6.87 34.20
CA ALA A 21 -30.02 8.02 33.62
C ALA A 21 -28.54 7.68 33.26
N ALA A 22 -27.86 6.93 34.14
CA ALA A 22 -26.46 6.47 33.87
C ALA A 22 -26.36 5.50 32.68
N ALA A 23 -27.32 4.58 32.53
CA ALA A 23 -27.37 3.65 31.39
C ALA A 23 -27.65 4.37 30.05
N ALA A 24 -28.54 5.39 30.04
CA ALA A 24 -28.82 6.17 28.84
C ALA A 24 -27.62 7.00 28.39
N VAL A 25 -26.87 7.62 29.31
CA VAL A 25 -25.64 8.37 29.00
C VAL A 25 -24.54 7.46 28.47
N ALA A 26 -24.38 6.24 29.01
CA ALA A 26 -23.42 5.26 28.54
C ALA A 26 -23.73 4.78 27.13
N LEU A 27 -25.01 4.53 26.79
CA LEU A 27 -25.43 4.11 25.44
C LEU A 27 -25.24 5.24 24.39
N ILE A 28 -25.50 6.49 24.74
CA ILE A 28 -25.28 7.65 23.87
C ILE A 28 -23.78 7.86 23.68
N GLY A 29 -22.96 7.69 24.71
CA GLY A 29 -21.49 7.79 24.63
C GLY A 29 -20.91 6.68 23.75
N LEU A 30 -21.38 5.42 23.86
CA LEU A 30 -20.97 4.31 22.98
C LEU A 30 -21.39 4.55 21.53
N ALA A 31 -22.63 4.95 21.28
CA ALA A 31 -23.13 5.24 19.94
C ALA A 31 -22.36 6.41 19.28
N GLY A 32 -22.04 7.45 20.04
CA GLY A 32 -21.20 8.56 19.58
C GLY A 32 -19.77 8.13 19.28
N PHE A 33 -19.16 7.31 20.14
CA PHE A 33 -17.81 6.79 19.93
C PHE A 33 -17.71 5.86 18.70
N PHE A 34 -18.65 4.94 18.52
CA PHE A 34 -18.70 4.08 17.34
C PHE A 34 -19.10 4.83 16.07
N GLY A 35 -19.94 5.85 16.15
CA GLY A 35 -20.28 6.73 15.03
C GLY A 35 -19.10 7.56 14.55
N LEU A 36 -18.35 8.19 15.47
CA LEU A 36 -17.14 8.96 15.18
C LEU A 36 -15.97 8.10 14.70
N ALA A 37 -15.84 6.85 15.17
CA ALA A 37 -14.83 5.93 14.70
C ALA A 37 -15.09 5.47 13.24
N ARG A 38 -16.36 5.39 12.80
CA ARG A 38 -16.72 5.12 11.40
C ARG A 38 -16.45 6.29 10.45
N LEU A 39 -16.46 7.52 10.95
CA LEU A 39 -16.17 8.73 10.16
C LEU A 39 -14.68 8.96 9.88
N LYS A 40 -13.77 8.21 10.50
CA LYS A 40 -12.31 8.32 10.33
C LYS A 40 -11.68 7.26 9.42
N ARG A 41 -12.44 6.55 8.59
CA ARG A 41 -11.80 5.89 7.45
C ARG A 41 -11.42 6.99 6.47
N PRO A 42 -10.12 7.18 6.14
CA PRO A 42 -9.78 8.10 5.06
C PRO A 42 -10.57 7.64 3.84
N ALA A 43 -11.46 8.49 3.35
CA ALA A 43 -12.06 8.28 2.05
C ALA A 43 -10.87 8.14 1.09
N GLY A 44 -10.77 7.00 0.38
CA GLY A 44 -9.69 6.79 -0.58
C GLY A 44 -9.69 7.92 -1.60
N ASP A 45 -8.57 8.14 -2.28
CA ASP A 45 -8.46 9.19 -3.30
C ASP A 45 -9.51 8.94 -4.40
N ALA A 46 -10.54 9.79 -4.46
CA ALA A 46 -11.65 9.66 -5.42
C ALA A 46 -11.15 9.62 -6.87
N ALA A 47 -10.02 10.28 -7.18
CA ALA A 47 -9.39 10.23 -8.49
C ALA A 47 -8.85 8.83 -8.86
N CYS A 48 -8.69 7.93 -7.88
CA CYS A 48 -8.24 6.55 -8.07
C CYS A 48 -9.39 5.53 -8.14
N THR A 49 -10.64 5.94 -8.19
CA THR A 49 -11.78 5.03 -8.27
C THR A 49 -11.72 4.15 -9.52
N ALA A 50 -11.32 4.71 -10.66
CA ALA A 50 -11.16 3.97 -11.91
C ALA A 50 -10.08 2.87 -11.82
N ALA A 51 -9.01 3.09 -11.05
CA ALA A 51 -7.96 2.11 -10.83
C ALA A 51 -8.49 0.83 -10.14
N VAL A 52 -9.43 0.98 -9.21
CA VAL A 52 -10.08 -0.19 -8.54
C VAL A 52 -10.86 -1.03 -9.55
N GLU A 53 -11.55 -0.41 -10.49
CA GLU A 53 -12.28 -1.15 -11.52
C GLU A 53 -11.31 -1.87 -12.50
N VAL A 54 -10.19 -1.21 -12.85
CA VAL A 54 -9.11 -1.87 -13.61
C VAL A 54 -8.55 -3.04 -12.81
N ALA A 55 -8.22 -2.85 -11.52
CA ALA A 55 -7.71 -3.88 -10.63
C ALA A 55 -8.65 -5.10 -10.56
N LYS A 56 -9.96 -4.89 -10.40
CA LYS A 56 -10.96 -5.97 -10.42
C LYS A 56 -10.96 -6.73 -11.74
N LYS A 57 -10.89 -6.01 -12.87
CA LYS A 57 -10.90 -6.60 -14.21
C LYS A 57 -9.68 -7.48 -14.47
N ILE A 58 -8.50 -7.07 -14.02
CA ILE A 58 -7.25 -7.80 -14.21
C ILE A 58 -6.94 -8.80 -13.09
N ALA A 59 -7.70 -8.81 -11.98
CA ALA A 59 -7.51 -9.71 -10.84
C ALA A 59 -7.39 -11.21 -11.22
N PRO A 60 -8.15 -11.76 -12.20
CA PRO A 60 -7.99 -13.14 -12.63
C PRO A 60 -6.61 -13.48 -13.21
N LEU A 61 -5.81 -12.46 -13.59
CA LEU A 61 -4.45 -12.62 -14.09
C LEU A 61 -3.39 -12.66 -12.98
N ALA A 62 -3.76 -12.33 -11.74
CA ALA A 62 -2.89 -12.46 -10.57
C ALA A 62 -2.89 -13.94 -10.10
N HIS A 63 -2.24 -14.79 -10.85
CA HIS A 63 -2.10 -16.24 -10.59
C HIS A 63 -0.68 -16.72 -10.89
N GLY A 64 -0.40 -18.01 -10.67
CA GLY A 64 0.92 -18.61 -10.93
C GLY A 64 2.01 -17.86 -10.16
N GLU A 65 3.04 -17.39 -10.86
CA GLU A 65 4.21 -16.72 -10.26
C GLU A 65 3.89 -15.34 -9.63
N VAL A 66 2.73 -14.77 -9.93
CA VAL A 66 2.25 -13.50 -9.35
C VAL A 66 0.98 -13.65 -8.51
N ALA A 67 0.65 -14.87 -8.09
CA ALA A 67 -0.54 -15.17 -7.29
C ALA A 67 -0.56 -14.44 -5.93
N ALA A 68 0.60 -14.05 -5.40
CA ALA A 68 0.71 -13.31 -4.14
C ALA A 68 0.42 -11.81 -4.29
N VAL A 69 0.22 -11.30 -5.50
CA VAL A 69 -0.17 -9.91 -5.73
C VAL A 69 -1.60 -9.70 -5.24
N THR A 70 -1.75 -8.85 -4.24
CA THR A 70 -3.05 -8.41 -3.73
C THR A 70 -3.54 -7.25 -4.58
N MET A 71 -4.66 -7.45 -5.31
CA MET A 71 -5.24 -6.40 -6.15
C MET A 71 -5.94 -5.34 -5.31
N ALA A 72 -5.88 -4.09 -5.78
CA ALA A 72 -6.47 -2.96 -5.07
C ALA A 72 -8.00 -3.10 -4.95
N SER A 73 -8.52 -2.99 -3.73
CA SER A 73 -9.95 -3.04 -3.39
C SER A 73 -10.51 -1.69 -2.91
N ALA A 74 -9.63 -0.70 -2.74
CA ALA A 74 -9.97 0.67 -2.36
C ALA A 74 -9.13 1.66 -3.16
N PRO A 75 -9.66 2.84 -3.51
CA PRO A 75 -8.93 3.82 -4.30
C PRO A 75 -7.79 4.41 -3.45
N LEU A 76 -6.55 4.20 -3.89
CA LEU A 76 -5.35 4.71 -3.22
C LEU A 76 -4.39 5.28 -4.25
N ARG A 77 -4.04 6.55 -4.07
CA ARG A 77 -2.87 7.16 -4.69
C ARG A 77 -1.70 7.01 -3.73
N LEU A 78 -0.58 6.50 -4.22
CA LEU A 78 0.62 6.45 -3.38
C LEU A 78 1.11 7.87 -3.05
N PRO A 79 1.78 8.03 -1.88
CA PRO A 79 2.55 9.24 -1.58
C PRO A 79 3.51 9.55 -2.73
N ASP A 80 3.77 10.82 -2.98
CA ASP A 80 4.76 11.23 -3.99
C ASP A 80 6.17 11.00 -3.45
N LEU A 81 6.63 9.75 -3.57
CA LEU A 81 7.92 9.30 -3.03
C LEU A 81 9.05 10.10 -3.69
N ALA A 82 10.00 10.57 -2.88
CA ALA A 82 11.18 11.29 -3.33
C ALA A 82 12.43 10.43 -3.16
N PHE A 83 13.25 10.36 -4.19
CA PHE A 83 14.50 9.61 -4.26
C PHE A 83 15.46 10.27 -5.25
N GLU A 84 16.61 9.71 -5.50
CA GLU A 84 17.62 10.24 -6.43
C GLU A 84 17.88 9.23 -7.56
N ASP A 85 18.22 9.73 -8.74
CA ASP A 85 18.71 8.90 -9.85
C ASP A 85 20.22 8.61 -9.72
N GLY A 86 20.77 7.89 -10.70
CA GLY A 86 22.17 7.48 -10.73
C GLY A 86 23.18 8.62 -10.69
N ASP A 87 22.79 9.81 -11.11
CA ASP A 87 23.58 11.04 -11.15
C ASP A 87 23.35 11.92 -9.89
N GLY A 88 22.55 11.45 -8.93
CA GLY A 88 22.19 12.20 -7.71
C GLY A 88 21.13 13.27 -7.94
N LYS A 89 20.46 13.26 -9.10
CA LYS A 89 19.39 14.23 -9.38
C LYS A 89 18.12 13.82 -8.66
N PRO A 90 17.47 14.77 -7.96
CA PRO A 90 16.20 14.51 -7.29
C PRO A 90 15.11 14.08 -8.27
N ARG A 91 14.38 13.03 -7.91
CA ARG A 91 13.25 12.47 -8.65
C ARG A 91 12.07 12.29 -7.71
N LYS A 92 10.88 12.25 -8.28
CA LYS A 92 9.64 11.96 -7.57
C LYS A 92 8.83 10.92 -8.32
N LEU A 93 8.03 10.12 -7.60
CA LEU A 93 7.17 9.13 -8.24
C LEU A 93 6.20 9.76 -9.26
N SER A 94 5.82 11.02 -9.06
CA SER A 94 5.00 11.80 -10.00
C SER A 94 5.68 12.07 -11.36
N ASP A 95 6.99 11.92 -11.49
CA ASP A 95 7.72 12.09 -12.76
C ASP A 95 7.32 11.01 -13.79
N TRP A 96 6.73 9.92 -13.34
CA TRP A 96 6.24 8.81 -14.18
C TRP A 96 4.74 8.90 -14.49
N ARG A 97 4.08 10.03 -14.24
CA ARG A 97 2.68 10.21 -14.68
C ARG A 97 2.58 10.02 -16.19
N GLY A 98 1.53 9.32 -16.62
CA GLY A 98 1.35 8.92 -18.01
C GLY A 98 1.84 7.52 -18.34
N LYS A 99 2.60 6.89 -17.42
CA LYS A 99 3.07 5.50 -17.57
C LYS A 99 2.47 4.58 -16.50
N THR A 100 2.21 3.34 -16.86
CA THR A 100 2.06 2.26 -15.87
C THR A 100 3.42 1.99 -15.25
N VAL A 101 3.50 1.89 -13.93
CA VAL A 101 4.75 1.72 -13.19
C VAL A 101 4.71 0.47 -12.33
N LEU A 102 5.75 -0.34 -12.38
CA LEU A 102 6.05 -1.30 -11.33
C LEU A 102 7.10 -0.68 -10.41
N LEU A 103 6.63 -0.07 -9.32
CA LEU A 103 7.50 0.42 -8.25
C LEU A 103 8.00 -0.79 -7.45
N ASN A 104 9.30 -0.88 -7.23
CA ASN A 104 9.91 -1.92 -6.39
C ASN A 104 10.86 -1.27 -5.38
N LEU A 105 10.75 -1.61 -4.10
CA LEU A 105 11.73 -1.26 -3.07
C LEU A 105 12.64 -2.46 -2.81
N TRP A 106 13.95 -2.24 -2.90
CA TRP A 106 14.94 -3.29 -2.71
C TRP A 106 16.18 -2.81 -1.93
N ALA A 107 16.98 -3.76 -1.45
CA ALA A 107 18.24 -3.45 -0.77
C ALA A 107 19.27 -4.57 -0.99
N THR A 108 20.56 -4.24 -0.92
CA THR A 108 21.64 -5.22 -1.11
C THR A 108 21.77 -6.21 0.05
N TRP A 109 21.31 -5.87 1.24
CA TRP A 109 21.26 -6.77 2.41
C TRP A 109 20.04 -7.71 2.37
N CYS A 110 19.07 -7.46 1.50
CA CYS A 110 17.84 -8.26 1.34
C CYS A 110 18.09 -9.38 0.33
N VAL A 111 18.27 -10.60 0.80
CA VAL A 111 18.56 -11.76 -0.07
C VAL A 111 17.44 -12.03 -1.09
N PRO A 112 16.13 -12.07 -0.72
CA PRO A 112 15.07 -12.26 -1.71
C PRO A 112 14.99 -11.11 -2.73
N CYS A 113 15.28 -9.86 -2.33
CA CYS A 113 15.34 -8.74 -3.26
C CYS A 113 16.39 -8.97 -4.35
N ARG A 114 17.62 -9.35 -3.97
CA ARG A 114 18.71 -9.60 -4.93
C ARG A 114 18.37 -10.74 -5.91
N LYS A 115 17.62 -11.75 -5.45
CA LYS A 115 17.17 -12.86 -6.32
C LYS A 115 16.13 -12.42 -7.33
N GLU A 116 15.29 -11.45 -7.01
CA GLU A 116 14.22 -10.92 -7.87
C GLU A 116 14.75 -9.94 -8.93
N MET A 117 15.85 -9.22 -8.65
CA MET A 117 16.37 -8.15 -9.52
C MET A 117 16.61 -8.57 -10.98
N PRO A 118 17.12 -9.78 -11.31
CA PRO A 118 17.25 -10.22 -12.70
C PRO A 118 15.92 -10.29 -13.44
N ALA A 119 14.84 -10.74 -12.78
CA ALA A 119 13.52 -10.80 -13.38
C ALA A 119 12.94 -9.38 -13.61
N LEU A 120 13.21 -8.42 -12.72
CA LEU A 120 12.85 -7.01 -12.92
C LEU A 120 13.61 -6.39 -14.09
N ASP A 121 14.90 -6.67 -14.22
CA ASP A 121 15.73 -6.20 -15.36
C ASP A 121 15.21 -6.77 -16.69
N GLU A 122 14.89 -8.06 -16.73
CA GLU A 122 14.32 -8.71 -17.89
C GLU A 122 12.94 -8.14 -18.25
N LEU A 123 12.08 -7.93 -17.25
CA LEU A 123 10.77 -7.28 -17.42
C LEU A 123 10.93 -5.88 -18.03
N GLN A 124 11.86 -5.08 -17.50
CA GLN A 124 12.18 -3.76 -18.06
C GLN A 124 12.61 -3.87 -19.53
N GLY A 125 13.42 -4.86 -19.87
CA GLY A 125 13.81 -5.11 -21.25
C GLY A 125 12.67 -5.53 -22.18
N LYS A 126 11.68 -6.27 -21.66
CA LYS A 126 10.53 -6.78 -22.44
C LYS A 126 9.42 -5.74 -22.62
N LEU A 127 9.16 -4.91 -21.60
CA LEU A 127 7.99 -4.03 -21.58
C LEU A 127 8.35 -2.55 -21.41
N GLY A 128 9.56 -2.21 -20.96
CA GLY A 128 9.99 -0.84 -20.70
C GLY A 128 9.89 0.06 -21.94
N GLY A 129 9.40 1.28 -21.77
CA GLY A 129 9.23 2.23 -22.87
C GLY A 129 8.36 3.43 -22.49
N LYS A 130 7.63 3.93 -23.49
CA LYS A 130 6.79 5.12 -23.28
C LYS A 130 5.60 4.87 -22.34
N ASP A 131 5.08 3.65 -22.29
CA ASP A 131 3.83 3.30 -21.59
C ASP A 131 4.07 2.53 -20.27
N PHE A 132 5.30 2.03 -20.03
CA PHE A 132 5.63 1.23 -18.85
C PHE A 132 7.07 1.47 -18.40
N GLU A 133 7.29 1.41 -17.08
CA GLU A 133 8.63 1.43 -16.49
C GLU A 133 8.68 0.68 -15.15
N VAL A 134 9.78 -0.08 -14.95
CA VAL A 134 10.15 -0.61 -13.65
C VAL A 134 10.95 0.46 -12.91
N VAL A 135 10.43 0.97 -11.82
CA VAL A 135 11.09 1.96 -10.95
C VAL A 135 11.58 1.24 -9.70
N ALA A 136 12.81 0.68 -9.78
CA ALA A 136 13.44 -0.05 -8.70
C ALA A 136 14.26 0.90 -7.81
N VAL A 137 13.73 1.27 -6.63
CA VAL A 137 14.37 2.20 -5.70
C VAL A 137 15.14 1.41 -4.63
N ASN A 138 16.46 1.60 -4.61
CA ASN A 138 17.32 1.06 -3.58
C ASN A 138 17.16 1.86 -2.28
N ILE A 139 17.07 1.15 -1.15
CA ILE A 139 16.95 1.77 0.18
C ILE A 139 18.10 1.42 1.12
N ASP A 140 19.28 1.11 0.59
CA ASP A 140 20.48 0.97 1.43
C ASP A 140 20.85 2.32 2.06
N THR A 141 21.11 2.32 3.37
CA THR A 141 21.37 3.54 4.15
C THR A 141 22.84 3.75 4.52
N ARG A 142 23.73 2.83 4.18
CA ARG A 142 25.11 2.83 4.68
C ARG A 142 26.18 3.02 3.61
N ASP A 143 26.13 2.24 2.55
CA ASP A 143 27.17 2.19 1.52
C ASP A 143 26.53 2.52 0.16
N PRO A 144 26.70 3.75 -0.35
CA PRO A 144 26.03 4.21 -1.59
C PRO A 144 26.57 3.52 -2.85
N ASP A 145 27.77 2.94 -2.82
CA ASP A 145 28.37 2.28 -3.98
C ASP A 145 27.95 0.81 -4.10
N LYS A 146 27.61 0.19 -2.97
CA LYS A 146 27.24 -1.22 -2.94
C LYS A 146 26.10 -1.61 -3.86
N PRO A 147 24.99 -0.85 -3.96
CA PRO A 147 23.91 -1.15 -4.90
C PRO A 147 24.34 -1.04 -6.36
N LYS A 148 25.14 -0.01 -6.71
CA LYS A 148 25.67 0.17 -8.07
C LYS A 148 26.60 -0.99 -8.45
N ASN A 149 27.49 -1.41 -7.54
CA ASN A 149 28.38 -2.53 -7.74
C ASN A 149 27.59 -3.83 -7.93
N PHE A 150 26.57 -4.09 -7.12
CA PHE A 150 25.70 -5.26 -7.28
C PHE A 150 25.04 -5.28 -8.68
N LEU A 151 24.41 -4.18 -9.14
CA LEU A 151 23.80 -4.12 -10.47
C LEU A 151 24.82 -4.41 -11.59
N LYS A 152 26.03 -3.85 -11.48
CA LYS A 152 27.10 -4.04 -12.44
C LYS A 152 27.60 -5.51 -12.46
N GLU A 153 27.88 -6.09 -11.29
CA GLU A 153 28.35 -7.46 -11.14
C GLU A 153 27.31 -8.48 -11.64
N ALA A 154 26.03 -8.23 -11.35
CA ALA A 154 24.92 -9.05 -11.83
C ALA A 154 24.53 -8.75 -13.29
N ARG A 155 25.19 -7.79 -13.96
CA ARG A 155 24.93 -7.36 -15.35
C ARG A 155 23.49 -6.91 -15.62
N LEU A 156 22.87 -6.25 -14.64
CA LEU A 156 21.52 -5.72 -14.74
C LEU A 156 21.59 -4.30 -15.34
N ASN A 157 21.45 -4.21 -16.67
CA ASN A 157 21.77 -2.99 -17.43
C ASN A 157 20.52 -2.30 -18.00
N ARG A 158 19.34 -2.87 -17.83
CA ARG A 158 18.08 -2.32 -18.34
C ARG A 158 17.36 -1.47 -17.31
N LEU A 159 17.58 -1.76 -16.01
CA LEU A 159 17.04 -0.98 -14.92
C LEU A 159 17.79 0.35 -14.78
N ALA A 160 17.06 1.45 -14.70
CA ALA A 160 17.62 2.70 -14.21
C ALA A 160 17.92 2.58 -12.71
N TYR A 161 19.03 3.19 -12.26
CA TYR A 161 19.39 3.20 -10.85
C TYR A 161 18.71 4.36 -10.13
N PHE A 162 17.96 4.01 -9.09
CA PHE A 162 17.36 4.97 -8.16
C PHE A 162 17.71 4.59 -6.73
N THR A 163 17.89 5.60 -5.86
CA THR A 163 18.28 5.39 -4.46
C THR A 163 17.57 6.35 -3.52
N ASP A 164 17.20 5.84 -2.34
CA ASP A 164 16.73 6.60 -1.19
C ASP A 164 17.52 6.19 0.05
N GLN A 165 18.69 6.83 0.25
CA GLN A 165 19.60 6.52 1.34
C GLN A 165 19.03 6.78 2.74
N LYS A 166 17.88 7.44 2.85
CA LYS A 166 17.16 7.66 4.11
C LYS A 166 16.05 6.62 4.33
N ALA A 167 15.83 5.73 3.36
CA ALA A 167 14.74 4.75 3.36
C ALA A 167 13.35 5.39 3.64
N LYS A 168 13.18 6.67 3.29
CA LYS A 168 11.93 7.41 3.51
C LYS A 168 10.80 6.82 2.68
N SER A 169 11.09 6.40 1.45
CA SER A 169 10.13 5.73 0.56
C SER A 169 9.51 4.50 1.23
N PHE A 170 10.32 3.70 1.94
CA PHE A 170 9.82 2.56 2.70
C PHE A 170 8.89 3.00 3.84
N GLN A 171 9.26 4.04 4.59
CA GLN A 171 8.42 4.55 5.68
C GLN A 171 7.12 5.15 5.15
N ASP A 172 7.16 5.91 4.06
CA ASP A 172 5.98 6.51 3.44
C ASP A 172 5.00 5.43 2.94
N LEU A 173 5.50 4.36 2.31
CA LEU A 173 4.68 3.21 1.92
C LEU A 173 4.13 2.44 3.12
N LYS A 174 4.93 2.29 4.18
CA LYS A 174 4.49 1.65 5.43
C LYS A 174 3.34 2.42 6.07
N ASN A 175 3.38 3.75 6.07
CA ASN A 175 2.34 4.61 6.63
C ASN A 175 0.98 4.45 5.92
N VAL A 176 0.99 4.06 4.63
CA VAL A 176 -0.22 3.73 3.86
C VAL A 176 -0.49 2.23 3.79
N GLY A 177 0.22 1.42 4.59
CA GLY A 177 0.01 -0.03 4.72
C GLY A 177 0.48 -0.86 3.52
N ARG A 178 1.50 -0.38 2.77
CA ARG A 178 2.00 -1.09 1.58
C ARG A 178 3.38 -1.73 1.74
N ALA A 179 4.31 -1.16 2.48
CA ALA A 179 5.60 -1.76 2.79
C ALA A 179 5.53 -2.61 4.07
N LEU A 180 4.99 -3.81 3.98
CA LEU A 180 4.88 -4.77 5.10
C LEU A 180 6.11 -5.68 5.22
N GLY A 181 7.00 -5.67 4.24
CA GLY A 181 8.22 -6.48 4.17
C GLY A 181 9.07 -6.10 2.96
N MET A 182 10.19 -6.82 2.75
CA MET A 182 11.09 -6.60 1.62
C MET A 182 11.31 -7.89 0.83
N PRO A 183 11.34 -7.83 -0.51
CA PRO A 183 11.02 -6.65 -1.34
C PRO A 183 9.55 -6.23 -1.23
N THR A 184 9.25 -4.98 -1.58
CA THR A 184 7.87 -4.53 -1.77
C THR A 184 7.72 -4.04 -3.20
N SER A 185 6.71 -4.56 -3.91
CA SER A 185 6.35 -4.06 -5.24
C SER A 185 4.93 -3.55 -5.26
N VAL A 186 4.70 -2.43 -5.97
CA VAL A 186 3.38 -1.84 -6.19
C VAL A 186 3.20 -1.56 -7.67
N LEU A 187 2.16 -2.14 -8.26
CA LEU A 187 1.75 -1.86 -9.63
C LEU A 187 0.83 -0.64 -9.63
N LEU A 188 1.19 0.37 -10.42
CA LEU A 188 0.49 1.65 -10.52
C LEU A 188 -0.01 1.89 -11.93
N ASP A 189 -1.17 2.52 -12.05
CA ASP A 189 -1.66 3.05 -13.33
C ASP A 189 -0.96 4.35 -13.73
N ALA A 190 -1.29 4.86 -14.91
CA ALA A 190 -0.73 6.11 -15.47
C ALA A 190 -1.04 7.36 -14.61
N GLN A 191 -2.01 7.31 -13.74
CA GLN A 191 -2.34 8.38 -12.77
C GLN A 191 -1.61 8.20 -11.45
N GLY A 192 -0.83 7.11 -11.27
CA GLY A 192 -0.13 6.74 -10.05
C GLY A 192 -1.06 6.22 -8.96
N CYS A 193 -2.19 5.67 -9.36
CA CYS A 193 -3.10 4.96 -8.50
C CYS A 193 -2.71 3.48 -8.41
N GLU A 194 -2.84 2.89 -7.24
CA GLU A 194 -2.54 1.48 -7.02
C GLU A 194 -3.50 0.57 -7.80
N LEU A 195 -2.93 -0.41 -8.50
CA LEU A 195 -3.63 -1.53 -9.10
C LEU A 195 -3.44 -2.82 -8.29
N GLY A 196 -2.27 -2.98 -7.66
CA GLY A 196 -1.97 -4.13 -6.82
C GLY A 196 -0.64 -3.99 -6.11
N THR A 197 -0.45 -4.78 -5.05
CA THR A 197 0.77 -4.76 -4.22
C THR A 197 1.17 -6.16 -3.78
N ILE A 198 2.47 -6.35 -3.54
CA ILE A 198 3.03 -7.57 -2.95
C ILE A 198 4.17 -7.20 -1.99
N ALA A 199 4.18 -7.81 -0.82
CA ALA A 199 5.31 -7.79 0.11
C ALA A 199 5.98 -9.17 0.08
N GLY A 200 7.03 -9.30 -0.71
CA GLY A 200 7.74 -10.53 -1.01
C GLY A 200 8.19 -10.58 -2.46
N PRO A 201 9.09 -11.52 -2.82
CA PRO A 201 9.59 -11.65 -4.18
C PRO A 201 8.55 -12.25 -5.13
N ALA A 202 8.66 -11.92 -6.42
CA ALA A 202 7.92 -12.57 -7.50
C ALA A 202 8.80 -12.75 -8.74
N GLU A 203 8.41 -13.70 -9.63
CA GLU A 203 9.07 -13.89 -10.92
C GLU A 203 8.45 -12.94 -11.96
N TRP A 204 8.93 -11.69 -11.94
CA TRP A 204 8.37 -10.61 -12.76
C TRP A 204 8.58 -10.77 -14.27
N ALA A 205 9.51 -11.65 -14.69
CA ALA A 205 9.74 -11.96 -16.09
C ALA A 205 8.89 -13.14 -16.60
N SER A 206 8.09 -13.78 -15.74
CA SER A 206 7.18 -14.87 -16.07
C SER A 206 6.09 -14.44 -17.05
N GLU A 207 5.52 -15.41 -17.76
CA GLU A 207 4.38 -15.14 -18.65
C GLU A 207 3.17 -14.55 -17.89
N ASP A 208 2.93 -15.04 -16.67
CA ASP A 208 1.81 -14.57 -15.86
C ASP A 208 2.00 -13.10 -15.45
N ALA A 209 3.20 -12.72 -14.99
CA ALA A 209 3.53 -11.33 -14.68
C ALA A 209 3.40 -10.41 -15.91
N ILE A 210 3.92 -10.86 -17.06
CA ILE A 210 3.84 -10.11 -18.31
C ILE A 210 2.39 -9.92 -18.76
N LYS A 211 1.53 -10.95 -18.64
CA LYS A 211 0.11 -10.86 -18.98
C LYS A 211 -0.61 -9.88 -18.06
N LEU A 212 -0.36 -9.95 -16.76
CA LEU A 212 -0.94 -9.04 -15.77
C LEU A 212 -0.55 -7.58 -16.06
N ILE A 213 0.74 -7.30 -16.27
CA ILE A 213 1.25 -5.95 -16.52
C ILE A 213 0.74 -5.41 -17.85
N LYS A 214 0.75 -6.20 -18.93
CA LYS A 214 0.19 -5.79 -20.23
C LYS A 214 -1.31 -5.47 -20.13
N ALA A 215 -2.06 -6.18 -19.30
CA ALA A 215 -3.47 -5.85 -19.05
C ALA A 215 -3.64 -4.55 -18.28
N ALA A 216 -2.73 -4.27 -17.32
CA ALA A 216 -2.70 -3.02 -16.56
C ALA A 216 -2.32 -1.79 -17.41
N MET A 217 -1.50 -1.97 -18.46
CA MET A 217 -1.09 -0.91 -19.39
C MET A 217 -2.21 -0.46 -20.33
N LYS A 218 -3.25 -1.27 -20.51
CA LYS A 218 -4.38 -0.89 -21.38
C LYS A 218 -5.18 0.22 -20.70
N PRO A 219 -5.50 1.32 -21.39
CA PRO A 219 -6.38 2.34 -20.83
C PRO A 219 -7.70 1.67 -20.41
N ALA A 220 -8.24 2.10 -19.26
CA ALA A 220 -9.60 1.71 -18.89
C ALA A 220 -10.50 2.14 -20.04
N THR A 221 -10.93 1.19 -20.87
CA THR A 221 -11.97 1.49 -21.86
C THR A 221 -13.17 1.92 -21.08
N ALA A 222 -13.54 3.20 -21.18
CA ALA A 222 -14.82 3.68 -20.71
C ALA A 222 -15.88 2.75 -21.34
N GLY A 223 -16.48 1.89 -20.53
CA GLY A 223 -17.65 1.13 -20.98
C GLY A 223 -18.73 2.14 -21.28
N PHE A 224 -19.18 2.17 -22.52
CA PHE A 224 -20.40 2.85 -22.93
C PHE A 224 -21.58 2.04 -22.41
#